data_3aa26d52f63c45e43cde186715e269d3
#
_entry.id   3aa26d52f63c45e43cde186715e269d3
#
_cell.length_a   1.000
_cell.length_b   1.000
_cell.length_c   1.000
_cell.angle_alpha   90.00
_cell.angle_beta   90.00
_cell.angle_gamma   90.00
#
_symmetry.space_group_name_H-M   'P 1'
#
loop_
_entity.id
_entity.type
_entity.pdbx_description
1 polymer ?
#
loop_
_entity_poly.entity_id
_entity_poly.type
_entity_poly.pdbx_seq_one_letter_code
_entity_poly.pdbx_strand_id
1 'polypeptide(L)'
;MKSLSDRTQNIAASLTVAIDTMAKQMIADGKDVVSLGAGEPDFGTPAPIQNAAIEAIRAGKTRYTAPVGILDVRKAVAKKLEEENGLHYDASQIIMTSGAKHAVFNALAALINPGDDVIIPAPYWVTYPELVKWLGGTPVFVEAGIEKNFKIDADDLRKACTPRTKAILLNNPCNPTGAVYSKSELEALAKEIVAQDIYCISDEVYEYFVYDTEFTSAAVFPGMAERTIVINGFSKSHCMTGWRIGYDAAPAPIAKIIGKIQGQATHHPSNVAQYAALGALNMDKSNVHAMQAAFRKRRAYMLERTSFLKTKPRAPEGAFYLFAPVSDYYGKKTPDGKVIAGSIDFCSALLESKGLAIVPGAAFGDDTCVRFSYAASDENLAKACDRFEAFVKELQ
;
A
#
# COMPACT_ATOMS: atom_id res chain seq x y z
N MET A 1 31.49 -21.47 10.05
CA MET A 1 30.01 -21.62 9.95
C MET A 1 29.63 -21.73 8.47
N LYS A 2 28.58 -22.44 8.12
CA LYS A 2 28.04 -22.43 6.76
C LYS A 2 27.45 -21.07 6.43
N SER A 3 27.41 -20.69 5.16
CA SER A 3 26.78 -19.43 4.71
C SER A 3 25.28 -19.41 5.02
N LEU A 4 24.71 -18.21 5.18
CA LEU A 4 23.27 -18.00 5.24
C LEU A 4 22.64 -18.27 3.86
N SER A 5 21.31 -18.33 3.82
CA SER A 5 20.56 -18.56 2.59
C SER A 5 20.85 -17.46 1.56
N ASP A 6 21.22 -17.83 0.34
CA ASP A 6 21.49 -16.89 -0.77
C ASP A 6 20.27 -16.01 -1.10
N ARG A 7 19.05 -16.52 -0.86
CA ARG A 7 17.80 -15.77 -1.05
C ARG A 7 17.72 -14.49 -0.21
N THR A 8 18.41 -14.45 0.94
CA THR A 8 18.36 -13.30 1.85
C THR A 8 19.37 -12.21 1.49
N GLN A 9 20.38 -12.52 0.66
CA GLN A 9 21.43 -11.56 0.28
C GLN A 9 20.91 -10.42 -0.62
N ASN A 10 19.82 -10.67 -1.36
CA ASN A 10 19.24 -9.74 -2.32
C ASN A 10 18.04 -8.93 -1.77
N ILE A 11 17.72 -9.09 -0.47
CA ILE A 11 16.62 -8.36 0.17
C ILE A 11 17.16 -7.04 0.75
N ALA A 12 16.69 -5.92 0.23
CA ALA A 12 17.05 -4.60 0.74
C ALA A 12 16.31 -4.30 2.06
N ALA A 13 17.00 -3.61 2.98
CA ALA A 13 16.36 -3.06 4.15
C ALA A 13 15.36 -1.95 3.73
N SER A 14 14.21 -1.90 4.40
CA SER A 14 13.18 -0.91 4.09
C SER A 14 13.62 0.50 4.50
N LEU A 15 13.82 1.38 3.52
CA LEU A 15 14.15 2.80 3.76
C LEU A 15 13.04 3.52 4.55
N THR A 16 11.78 3.14 4.35
CA THR A 16 10.66 3.72 5.11
C THR A 16 10.75 3.39 6.59
N VAL A 17 11.15 2.17 6.94
CA VAL A 17 11.37 1.74 8.33
C VAL A 17 12.59 2.43 8.93
N ALA A 18 13.66 2.61 8.16
CA ALA A 18 14.88 3.27 8.63
C ALA A 18 14.61 4.73 9.03
N ILE A 19 13.87 5.49 8.21
CA ILE A 19 13.51 6.89 8.50
C ILE A 19 12.57 6.96 9.70
N ASP A 20 11.58 6.08 9.80
CA ASP A 20 10.66 6.04 10.95
C ASP A 20 11.42 5.72 12.25
N THR A 21 12.37 4.79 12.20
CA THR A 21 13.22 4.44 13.35
C THR A 21 14.09 5.63 13.76
N MET A 22 14.71 6.33 12.80
CA MET A 22 15.51 7.53 13.08
C MET A 22 14.65 8.64 13.69
N ALA A 23 13.48 8.91 13.15
CA ALA A 23 12.55 9.89 13.70
C ALA A 23 12.13 9.55 15.13
N LYS A 24 11.80 8.30 15.41
CA LYS A 24 11.46 7.81 16.76
C LYS A 24 12.61 7.94 17.73
N GLN A 25 13.83 7.65 17.30
CA GLN A 25 15.01 7.84 18.13
C GLN A 25 15.24 9.32 18.47
N MET A 26 15.13 10.21 17.48
CA MET A 26 15.25 11.64 17.70
C MET A 26 14.18 12.17 18.68
N ILE A 27 12.96 11.68 18.61
CA ILE A 27 11.88 12.01 19.57
C ILE A 27 12.25 11.50 20.98
N ALA A 28 12.74 10.27 21.08
CA ALA A 28 13.18 9.70 22.36
C ALA A 28 14.36 10.49 22.99
N ASP A 29 15.21 11.08 22.14
CA ASP A 29 16.31 11.97 22.54
C ASP A 29 15.83 13.41 22.87
N GLY A 30 14.52 13.65 22.91
CA GLY A 30 13.92 14.94 23.28
C GLY A 30 13.89 15.98 22.17
N LYS A 31 14.14 15.61 20.91
CA LYS A 31 14.05 16.54 19.77
C LYS A 31 12.60 16.72 19.31
N ASP A 32 12.26 17.94 18.91
CA ASP A 32 10.94 18.23 18.33
C ASP A 32 10.92 17.77 16.86
N VAL A 33 10.40 16.55 16.64
CA VAL A 33 10.28 15.94 15.31
C VAL A 33 8.83 15.72 14.98
N VAL A 34 8.44 16.11 13.77
CA VAL A 34 7.16 15.76 13.14
C VAL A 34 7.41 14.67 12.09
N SER A 35 6.68 13.57 12.15
CA SER A 35 6.78 12.50 11.16
C SER A 35 5.52 12.40 10.31
N LEU A 36 5.67 12.55 9.00
CA LEU A 36 4.67 12.25 7.98
C LEU A 36 5.09 11.04 7.13
N GLY A 37 5.98 10.20 7.65
CA GLY A 37 6.45 8.97 7.00
C GLY A 37 5.52 7.77 7.20
N ALA A 38 4.72 7.75 8.28
CA ALA A 38 3.89 6.62 8.61
C ALA A 38 2.76 6.41 7.60
N GLY A 39 2.57 5.17 7.19
CA GLY A 39 1.50 4.78 6.28
C GLY A 39 0.27 4.22 7.04
N GLU A 40 -0.18 4.89 8.10
CA GLU A 40 -1.34 4.46 8.89
C GLU A 40 -2.24 5.65 9.26
N PRO A 41 -3.57 5.43 9.37
CA PRO A 41 -4.50 6.45 9.84
C PRO A 41 -4.18 6.89 11.27
N ASP A 42 -4.35 8.18 11.56
CA ASP A 42 -4.23 8.76 12.91
C ASP A 42 -5.48 8.59 13.77
N PHE A 43 -6.45 7.85 13.26
CA PHE A 43 -7.68 7.50 13.96
C PHE A 43 -7.52 6.18 14.73
N GLY A 44 -8.21 6.05 15.85
CA GLY A 44 -8.28 4.80 16.59
C GLY A 44 -9.24 3.78 15.95
N THR A 45 -9.00 2.49 16.23
CA THR A 45 -9.94 1.44 15.83
C THR A 45 -11.34 1.74 16.41
N PRO A 46 -12.42 1.73 15.61
CA PRO A 46 -13.78 1.99 16.07
C PRO A 46 -14.25 1.07 17.20
N ALA A 47 -15.01 1.62 18.16
CA ALA A 47 -15.48 0.87 19.33
C ALA A 47 -16.25 -0.43 19.00
N PRO A 48 -17.13 -0.49 17.98
CA PRO A 48 -17.78 -1.76 17.61
C PRO A 48 -16.80 -2.89 17.29
N ILE A 49 -15.69 -2.57 16.63
CA ILE A 49 -14.63 -3.52 16.28
C ILE A 49 -13.91 -3.99 17.54
N GLN A 50 -13.54 -3.06 18.43
CA GLN A 50 -12.90 -3.37 19.71
C GLN A 50 -13.80 -4.28 20.57
N ASN A 51 -15.10 -3.96 20.66
CA ASN A 51 -16.08 -4.73 21.42
C ASN A 51 -16.22 -6.17 20.86
N ALA A 52 -16.26 -6.34 19.53
CA ALA A 52 -16.32 -7.66 18.93
C ALA A 52 -15.10 -8.54 19.32
N ALA A 53 -13.91 -7.94 19.39
CA ALA A 53 -12.71 -8.62 19.86
C ALA A 53 -12.77 -8.99 21.34
N ILE A 54 -13.21 -8.07 22.20
CA ILE A 54 -13.37 -8.30 23.65
C ILE A 54 -14.36 -9.44 23.90
N GLU A 55 -15.48 -9.43 23.17
CA GLU A 55 -16.50 -10.48 23.27
C GLU A 55 -15.97 -11.83 22.80
N ALA A 56 -15.20 -11.85 21.74
CA ALA A 56 -14.55 -13.07 21.26
C ALA A 56 -13.60 -13.67 22.32
N ILE A 57 -12.82 -12.81 23.01
CA ILE A 57 -11.95 -13.24 24.12
C ILE A 57 -12.79 -13.82 25.26
N ARG A 58 -13.84 -13.12 25.70
CA ARG A 58 -14.74 -13.57 26.77
C ARG A 58 -15.45 -14.89 26.44
N ALA A 59 -15.78 -15.08 25.16
CA ALA A 59 -16.41 -16.30 24.66
C ALA A 59 -15.40 -17.46 24.41
N GLY A 60 -14.13 -17.30 24.79
CA GLY A 60 -13.09 -18.33 24.63
C GLY A 60 -12.70 -18.61 23.18
N LYS A 61 -12.91 -17.68 22.25
CA LYS A 61 -12.54 -17.80 20.83
C LYS A 61 -11.03 -17.60 20.62
N THR A 62 -10.21 -18.36 21.33
CA THR A 62 -8.75 -18.20 21.37
C THR A 62 -8.00 -19.45 20.93
N ARG A 63 -8.70 -20.43 20.35
CA ARG A 63 -8.15 -21.71 19.91
C ARG A 63 -7.91 -21.71 18.39
N TYR A 64 -7.25 -22.74 17.89
CA TYR A 64 -7.03 -22.93 16.45
C TYR A 64 -8.32 -22.99 15.65
N THR A 65 -8.26 -22.44 14.44
CA THR A 65 -9.33 -22.50 13.42
C THR A 65 -8.79 -23.04 12.10
N ALA A 66 -9.61 -23.04 11.06
CA ALA A 66 -9.16 -23.44 9.74
C ALA A 66 -8.02 -22.51 9.25
N PRO A 67 -7.00 -23.01 8.56
CA PRO A 67 -5.92 -22.19 8.03
C PRO A 67 -6.39 -21.00 7.17
N VAL A 68 -7.45 -21.17 6.41
CA VAL A 68 -8.06 -20.13 5.57
C VAL A 68 -8.91 -19.12 6.35
N GLY A 69 -9.06 -19.28 7.67
CA GLY A 69 -9.85 -18.43 8.54
C GLY A 69 -11.26 -18.97 8.84
N ILE A 70 -11.95 -18.33 9.80
CA ILE A 70 -13.29 -18.73 10.23
C ILE A 70 -14.31 -18.52 9.11
N LEU A 71 -15.29 -19.43 9.00
CA LEU A 71 -16.25 -19.42 7.91
C LEU A 71 -17.09 -18.14 7.87
N ASP A 72 -17.49 -17.63 9.04
CA ASP A 72 -18.38 -16.48 9.13
C ASP A 72 -17.72 -15.20 8.60
N VAL A 73 -16.42 -14.96 8.90
CA VAL A 73 -15.73 -13.80 8.35
C VAL A 73 -15.50 -13.94 6.85
N ARG A 74 -15.22 -15.14 6.34
CA ARG A 74 -15.06 -15.40 4.90
C ARG A 74 -16.36 -15.17 4.13
N LYS A 75 -17.51 -15.61 4.69
CA LYS A 75 -18.84 -15.30 4.14
C LYS A 75 -19.13 -13.81 4.13
N ALA A 76 -18.79 -13.10 5.22
CA ALA A 76 -18.97 -11.64 5.30
C ALA A 76 -18.10 -10.88 4.31
N VAL A 77 -16.86 -11.33 4.08
CA VAL A 77 -15.98 -10.76 3.03
C VAL A 77 -16.55 -11.02 1.64
N ALA A 78 -17.00 -12.24 1.33
CA ALA A 78 -17.62 -12.56 0.05
C ALA A 78 -18.85 -11.67 -0.21
N LYS A 79 -19.71 -11.51 0.80
CA LYS A 79 -20.87 -10.61 0.74
C LYS A 79 -20.46 -9.16 0.47
N LYS A 80 -19.44 -8.63 1.18
CA LYS A 80 -18.90 -7.27 0.96
C LYS A 80 -18.42 -7.10 -0.47
N LEU A 81 -17.68 -8.07 -1.01
CA LEU A 81 -17.16 -8.02 -2.37
C LEU A 81 -18.29 -8.02 -3.42
N GLU A 82 -19.37 -8.76 -3.18
CA GLU A 82 -20.54 -8.76 -4.04
C GLU A 82 -21.29 -7.42 -3.98
N GLU A 83 -21.63 -6.94 -2.78
CA GLU A 83 -22.46 -5.76 -2.60
C GLU A 83 -21.73 -4.44 -2.95
N GLU A 84 -20.42 -4.36 -2.73
CA GLU A 84 -19.67 -3.12 -2.88
C GLU A 84 -18.77 -3.06 -4.11
N ASN A 85 -18.26 -4.21 -4.55
CA ASN A 85 -17.30 -4.28 -5.66
C ASN A 85 -17.88 -4.97 -6.90
N GLY A 86 -19.08 -5.58 -6.81
CA GLY A 86 -19.67 -6.35 -7.92
C GLY A 86 -18.90 -7.64 -8.23
N LEU A 87 -18.21 -8.22 -7.26
CA LEU A 87 -17.37 -9.40 -7.40
C LEU A 87 -18.01 -10.61 -6.72
N HIS A 88 -18.22 -11.68 -7.46
CA HIS A 88 -18.85 -12.89 -6.95
C HIS A 88 -17.79 -13.94 -6.57
N TYR A 89 -17.67 -14.21 -5.27
CA TYR A 89 -16.79 -15.24 -4.70
C TYR A 89 -17.56 -16.14 -3.73
N ASP A 90 -17.30 -17.44 -3.79
CA ASP A 90 -17.67 -18.33 -2.71
C ASP A 90 -16.76 -18.13 -1.49
N ALA A 91 -17.25 -18.41 -0.30
CA ALA A 91 -16.43 -18.33 0.92
C ALA A 91 -15.18 -19.24 0.88
N SER A 92 -15.17 -20.29 0.04
CA SER A 92 -14.00 -21.14 -0.20
C SER A 92 -12.88 -20.47 -0.99
N GLN A 93 -13.19 -19.36 -1.66
CA GLN A 93 -12.27 -18.55 -2.45
C GLN A 93 -11.68 -17.37 -1.65
N ILE A 94 -12.10 -17.20 -0.39
CA ILE A 94 -11.62 -16.17 0.53
C ILE A 94 -10.66 -16.80 1.54
N ILE A 95 -9.45 -16.22 1.64
CA ILE A 95 -8.43 -16.62 2.62
C ILE A 95 -8.11 -15.43 3.51
N MET A 96 -8.41 -15.55 4.81
CA MET A 96 -8.05 -14.54 5.81
C MET A 96 -6.55 -14.62 6.10
N THR A 97 -5.86 -13.48 6.08
CA THR A 97 -4.41 -13.40 6.19
C THR A 97 -3.96 -12.50 7.34
N SER A 98 -2.68 -12.62 7.75
CA SER A 98 -2.08 -11.75 8.78
C SER A 98 -1.76 -10.35 8.23
N GLY A 99 -2.78 -9.66 7.73
CA GLY A 99 -2.74 -8.38 7.04
C GLY A 99 -2.46 -8.53 5.53
N ALA A 100 -2.75 -7.48 4.76
CA ALA A 100 -2.60 -7.44 3.30
C ALA A 100 -1.16 -7.75 2.83
N LYS A 101 -0.12 -7.38 3.61
CA LYS A 101 1.27 -7.75 3.27
C LYS A 101 1.46 -9.28 3.20
N HIS A 102 0.84 -10.03 4.09
CA HIS A 102 0.87 -11.49 4.07
C HIS A 102 0.05 -12.04 2.88
N ALA A 103 -1.05 -11.38 2.53
CA ALA A 103 -1.81 -11.70 1.32
C ALA A 103 -0.96 -11.56 0.06
N VAL A 104 -0.25 -10.42 -0.11
CA VAL A 104 0.70 -10.23 -1.24
C VAL A 104 1.75 -11.34 -1.29
N PHE A 105 2.34 -11.68 -0.14
CA PHE A 105 3.31 -12.78 -0.07
C PHE A 105 2.70 -14.12 -0.53
N ASN A 106 1.52 -14.46 -0.02
CA ASN A 106 0.84 -15.71 -0.36
C ASN A 106 0.46 -15.76 -1.84
N ALA A 107 -0.04 -14.66 -2.41
CA ALA A 107 -0.38 -14.55 -3.82
C ALA A 107 0.84 -14.78 -4.72
N LEU A 108 1.95 -14.08 -4.43
CA LEU A 108 3.20 -14.26 -5.16
C LEU A 108 3.75 -15.70 -5.00
N ALA A 109 3.76 -16.25 -3.78
CA ALA A 109 4.23 -17.60 -3.53
C ALA A 109 3.38 -18.69 -4.20
N ALA A 110 2.10 -18.41 -4.47
CA ALA A 110 1.22 -19.31 -5.20
C ALA A 110 1.43 -19.28 -6.73
N LEU A 111 1.94 -18.17 -7.27
CA LEU A 111 2.00 -17.93 -8.71
C LEU A 111 3.40 -18.11 -9.31
N ILE A 112 4.45 -17.60 -8.66
CA ILE A 112 5.76 -17.44 -9.28
C ILE A 112 6.70 -18.60 -9.01
N ASN A 113 7.50 -18.93 -10.02
CA ASN A 113 8.64 -19.81 -9.92
C ASN A 113 9.96 -19.01 -10.04
N PRO A 114 11.10 -19.59 -9.63
CA PRO A 114 12.38 -18.96 -9.90
C PRO A 114 12.57 -18.68 -11.40
N GLY A 115 12.87 -17.41 -11.73
CA GLY A 115 13.08 -16.95 -13.11
C GLY A 115 11.82 -16.38 -13.78
N ASP A 116 10.64 -16.46 -13.18
CA ASP A 116 9.45 -15.76 -13.67
C ASP A 116 9.59 -14.24 -13.48
N ASP A 117 9.11 -13.47 -14.46
CA ASP A 117 9.07 -12.01 -14.40
C ASP A 117 7.72 -11.55 -13.79
N VAL A 118 7.78 -10.55 -12.90
CA VAL A 118 6.59 -9.89 -12.34
C VAL A 118 6.65 -8.41 -12.67
N ILE A 119 5.68 -7.92 -13.43
CA ILE A 119 5.57 -6.50 -13.79
C ILE A 119 5.08 -5.71 -12.58
N ILE A 120 5.79 -4.64 -12.25
CA ILE A 120 5.48 -3.72 -11.16
C ILE A 120 5.49 -2.29 -11.71
N PRO A 121 4.32 -1.64 -11.89
CA PRO A 121 4.26 -0.22 -12.20
C PRO A 121 4.99 0.61 -11.14
N ALA A 122 5.86 1.50 -11.55
CA ALA A 122 6.59 2.42 -10.68
C ALA A 122 6.01 3.85 -10.84
N PRO A 123 5.82 4.59 -9.75
CA PRO A 123 6.18 4.30 -8.35
C PRO A 123 5.32 3.20 -7.69
N TYR A 124 5.94 2.42 -6.81
CA TYR A 124 5.35 1.22 -6.20
C TYR A 124 5.55 1.19 -4.67
N TRP A 125 4.76 0.34 -3.97
CA TRP A 125 5.02 0.09 -2.57
C TRP A 125 6.30 -0.75 -2.38
N VAL A 126 7.20 -0.24 -1.55
CA VAL A 126 8.57 -0.74 -1.31
C VAL A 126 8.68 -2.26 -1.06
N THR A 127 7.61 -2.91 -0.64
CA THR A 127 7.59 -4.33 -0.30
C THR A 127 7.51 -5.24 -1.55
N TYR A 128 6.89 -4.77 -2.64
CA TYR A 128 6.60 -5.63 -3.79
C TYR A 128 7.86 -6.22 -4.43
N PRO A 129 8.86 -5.43 -4.84
CA PRO A 129 10.05 -6.01 -5.47
C PRO A 129 10.82 -6.94 -4.54
N GLU A 130 10.84 -6.64 -3.25
CA GLU A 130 11.57 -7.47 -2.28
C GLU A 130 10.92 -8.85 -2.09
N LEU A 131 9.58 -8.94 -2.11
CA LEU A 131 8.87 -10.21 -2.07
C LEU A 131 9.08 -11.02 -3.35
N VAL A 132 9.05 -10.37 -4.52
CA VAL A 132 9.32 -11.03 -5.81
C VAL A 132 10.72 -11.63 -5.82
N LYS A 133 11.74 -10.85 -5.43
CA LYS A 133 13.14 -11.33 -5.35
C LYS A 133 13.28 -12.47 -4.34
N TRP A 134 12.64 -12.35 -3.16
CA TRP A 134 12.73 -13.39 -2.13
C TRP A 134 12.17 -14.73 -2.61
N LEU A 135 11.13 -14.70 -3.42
CA LEU A 135 10.50 -15.88 -3.99
C LEU A 135 11.21 -16.39 -5.25
N GLY A 136 12.29 -15.72 -5.69
CA GLY A 136 13.13 -16.13 -6.83
C GLY A 136 12.66 -15.57 -8.17
N GLY A 137 11.64 -14.73 -8.19
CA GLY A 137 11.19 -14.01 -9.39
C GLY A 137 12.03 -12.77 -9.68
N THR A 138 11.83 -12.20 -10.87
CA THR A 138 12.47 -10.95 -11.32
C THR A 138 11.44 -9.84 -11.37
N PRO A 139 11.57 -8.76 -10.56
CA PRO A 139 10.70 -7.60 -10.71
C PRO A 139 11.07 -6.85 -11.99
N VAL A 140 10.09 -6.60 -12.85
CA VAL A 140 10.19 -5.79 -14.07
C VAL A 140 9.45 -4.48 -13.83
N PHE A 141 10.21 -3.39 -13.71
CA PHE A 141 9.63 -2.08 -13.43
C PHE A 141 9.17 -1.42 -14.72
N VAL A 142 7.97 -0.83 -14.67
CA VAL A 142 7.42 0.01 -15.75
C VAL A 142 7.21 1.39 -15.19
N GLU A 143 8.06 2.31 -15.60
CA GLU A 143 8.05 3.69 -15.09
C GLU A 143 6.84 4.45 -15.62
N ALA A 144 6.15 5.15 -14.73
CA ALA A 144 5.10 6.09 -15.03
C ALA A 144 5.35 7.38 -14.26
N GLY A 145 5.85 8.38 -14.95
CA GLY A 145 6.20 9.67 -14.36
C GLY A 145 4.98 10.54 -14.05
N ILE A 146 5.26 11.71 -13.50
CA ILE A 146 4.25 12.69 -13.11
C ILE A 146 3.39 13.16 -14.30
N GLU A 147 3.93 13.18 -15.51
CA GLU A 147 3.24 13.55 -16.75
C GLU A 147 2.14 12.55 -17.13
N LYS A 148 2.29 11.29 -16.76
CA LYS A 148 1.27 10.22 -16.91
C LYS A 148 0.41 10.02 -15.65
N ASN A 149 0.40 10.96 -14.70
CA ASN A 149 -0.25 10.79 -13.40
C ASN A 149 0.20 9.53 -12.63
N PHE A 150 1.44 9.11 -12.83
CA PHE A 150 2.02 7.91 -12.23
C PHE A 150 1.24 6.62 -12.56
N LYS A 151 0.62 6.55 -13.75
CA LYS A 151 -0.15 5.40 -14.24
C LYS A 151 0.44 4.88 -15.54
N ILE A 152 0.63 3.56 -15.65
CA ILE A 152 0.97 2.92 -16.91
C ILE A 152 -0.29 2.73 -17.77
N ASP A 153 -0.12 2.63 -19.06
CA ASP A 153 -1.19 2.27 -20.00
C ASP A 153 -1.01 0.85 -20.56
N ALA A 154 -1.95 0.41 -21.41
CA ALA A 154 -1.92 -0.92 -22.01
C ALA A 154 -0.71 -1.13 -22.94
N ASP A 155 -0.22 -0.07 -23.59
CA ASP A 155 0.96 -0.14 -24.46
C ASP A 155 2.25 -0.29 -23.65
N ASP A 156 2.33 0.40 -22.49
CA ASP A 156 3.43 0.23 -21.55
C ASP A 156 3.50 -1.21 -21.03
N LEU A 157 2.33 -1.77 -20.66
CA LEU A 157 2.23 -3.17 -20.22
C LEU A 157 2.68 -4.13 -21.33
N ARG A 158 2.17 -3.97 -22.54
CA ARG A 158 2.50 -4.82 -23.70
C ARG A 158 4.00 -4.83 -23.96
N LYS A 159 4.65 -3.67 -23.94
CA LYS A 159 6.10 -3.53 -24.15
C LYS A 159 6.93 -4.20 -23.06
N ALA A 160 6.43 -4.25 -21.83
CA ALA A 160 7.12 -4.86 -20.70
C ALA A 160 6.97 -6.38 -20.64
N CYS A 161 5.94 -6.95 -21.29
CA CYS A 161 5.69 -8.38 -21.30
C CYS A 161 6.77 -9.15 -22.06
N THR A 162 7.19 -10.26 -21.47
CA THR A 162 8.11 -11.24 -22.06
C THR A 162 7.50 -12.64 -21.97
N PRO A 163 8.04 -13.66 -22.63
CA PRO A 163 7.59 -15.05 -22.44
C PRO A 163 7.73 -15.56 -21.00
N ARG A 164 8.49 -14.87 -20.14
CA ARG A 164 8.64 -15.21 -18.72
C ARG A 164 7.70 -14.42 -17.82
N THR A 165 6.95 -13.47 -18.36
CA THR A 165 6.04 -12.65 -17.54
C THR A 165 4.91 -13.53 -16.99
N LYS A 166 4.86 -13.62 -15.67
CA LYS A 166 3.89 -14.42 -14.93
C LYS A 166 2.71 -13.62 -14.43
N ALA A 167 2.99 -12.42 -13.93
CA ALA A 167 1.96 -11.59 -13.32
C ALA A 167 2.29 -10.09 -13.42
N ILE A 168 1.24 -9.29 -13.31
CA ILE A 168 1.34 -7.87 -12.97
C ILE A 168 0.82 -7.64 -11.55
N LEU A 169 1.48 -6.76 -10.79
CA LEU A 169 1.05 -6.32 -9.48
C LEU A 169 0.55 -4.88 -9.55
N LEU A 170 -0.75 -4.70 -9.47
CA LEU A 170 -1.41 -3.38 -9.46
C LEU A 170 -1.75 -2.97 -8.04
N ASN A 171 -1.52 -1.70 -7.69
CA ASN A 171 -1.98 -1.10 -6.45
C ASN A 171 -2.90 0.07 -6.76
N ASN A 172 -4.18 -0.09 -6.51
CA ASN A 172 -5.21 0.89 -6.85
C ASN A 172 -6.23 1.04 -5.72
N PRO A 173 -6.34 2.20 -5.07
CA PRO A 173 -5.50 3.41 -5.15
C PRO A 173 -4.04 3.18 -4.73
N CYS A 174 -3.12 3.93 -5.34
CA CYS A 174 -1.69 3.66 -5.25
C CYS A 174 -1.02 4.29 -4.00
N ASN A 175 -0.17 3.54 -3.34
CA ASN A 175 0.87 4.04 -2.46
C ASN A 175 2.21 3.94 -3.21
N PRO A 176 2.94 5.05 -3.52
CA PRO A 176 2.96 6.32 -2.77
C PRO A 176 2.18 7.47 -3.40
N THR A 177 1.66 7.33 -4.61
CA THR A 177 1.27 8.48 -5.46
C THR A 177 -0.13 9.01 -5.21
N GLY A 178 -1.01 8.18 -4.62
CA GLY A 178 -2.44 8.48 -4.54
C GLY A 178 -3.15 8.43 -5.89
N ALA A 179 -2.50 7.96 -6.94
CA ALA A 179 -3.13 7.78 -8.25
C ALA A 179 -4.24 6.72 -8.18
N VAL A 180 -5.31 6.95 -8.94
CA VAL A 180 -6.43 6.02 -9.09
C VAL A 180 -6.66 5.77 -10.57
N TYR A 181 -6.68 4.53 -10.97
CA TYR A 181 -7.06 4.17 -12.33
C TYR A 181 -8.57 4.36 -12.52
N SER A 182 -8.95 5.10 -13.56
CA SER A 182 -10.34 5.20 -13.99
C SER A 182 -10.83 3.84 -14.53
N LYS A 183 -12.15 3.67 -14.60
CA LYS A 183 -12.75 2.45 -15.15
C LYS A 183 -12.25 2.15 -16.57
N SER A 184 -12.13 3.17 -17.43
CA SER A 184 -11.65 3.01 -18.81
C SER A 184 -10.16 2.65 -18.90
N GLU A 185 -9.31 3.21 -18.04
CA GLU A 185 -7.89 2.86 -17.95
C GLU A 185 -7.72 1.41 -17.49
N LEU A 186 -8.46 0.99 -16.45
CA LEU A 186 -8.47 -0.41 -15.99
C LEU A 186 -9.01 -1.37 -17.03
N GLU A 187 -10.05 -0.99 -17.80
CA GLU A 187 -10.58 -1.81 -18.87
C GLU A 187 -9.54 -2.06 -19.97
N ALA A 188 -8.77 -1.02 -20.33
CA ALA A 188 -7.70 -1.15 -21.31
C ALA A 188 -6.57 -2.07 -20.80
N LEU A 189 -6.15 -1.91 -19.55
CA LEU A 189 -5.17 -2.79 -18.91
C LEU A 189 -5.69 -4.23 -18.80
N ALA A 190 -6.95 -4.43 -18.42
CA ALA A 190 -7.55 -5.75 -18.30
C ALA A 190 -7.55 -6.50 -19.65
N LYS A 191 -7.90 -5.83 -20.76
CA LYS A 191 -7.83 -6.40 -22.10
C LYS A 191 -6.41 -6.87 -22.45
N GLU A 192 -5.41 -6.07 -22.08
CA GLU A 192 -4.00 -6.43 -22.33
C GLU A 192 -3.53 -7.58 -21.43
N ILE A 193 -3.89 -7.58 -20.13
CA ILE A 193 -3.59 -8.68 -19.20
C ILE A 193 -4.16 -10.01 -19.72
N VAL A 194 -5.39 -9.97 -20.24
CA VAL A 194 -6.04 -11.15 -20.84
C VAL A 194 -5.33 -11.57 -22.12
N ALA A 195 -4.97 -10.64 -23.00
CA ALA A 195 -4.27 -10.90 -24.24
C ALA A 195 -2.88 -11.51 -24.05
N GLN A 196 -2.18 -11.09 -23.01
CA GLN A 196 -0.85 -11.62 -22.63
C GLN A 196 -0.91 -12.90 -21.79
N ASP A 197 -2.10 -13.36 -21.42
CA ASP A 197 -2.37 -14.55 -20.59
C ASP A 197 -1.57 -14.57 -19.29
N ILE A 198 -1.50 -13.43 -18.60
CA ILE A 198 -0.81 -13.26 -17.32
C ILE A 198 -1.81 -13.12 -16.17
N TYR A 199 -1.34 -13.35 -14.94
CA TYR A 199 -2.11 -13.12 -13.72
C TYR A 199 -2.08 -11.65 -13.30
N CYS A 200 -3.10 -11.23 -12.54
CA CYS A 200 -3.17 -9.92 -11.90
C CYS A 200 -3.22 -10.10 -10.38
N ILE A 201 -2.30 -9.47 -9.67
CA ILE A 201 -2.39 -9.30 -8.22
C ILE A 201 -2.85 -7.86 -8.00
N SER A 202 -4.10 -7.67 -7.55
CA SER A 202 -4.71 -6.36 -7.37
C SER A 202 -4.77 -6.02 -5.90
N ASP A 203 -3.86 -5.13 -5.44
CA ASP A 203 -3.85 -4.62 -4.06
C ASP A 203 -4.78 -3.41 -3.97
N GLU A 204 -5.94 -3.62 -3.34
CA GLU A 204 -7.06 -2.68 -3.28
C GLU A 204 -7.29 -2.14 -1.84
N VAL A 205 -6.27 -2.20 -0.99
CA VAL A 205 -6.35 -1.86 0.44
C VAL A 205 -6.82 -0.42 0.73
N TYR A 206 -6.75 0.47 -0.25
CA TYR A 206 -7.20 1.87 -0.15
C TYR A 206 -8.53 2.14 -0.84
N GLU A 207 -9.31 1.15 -1.25
CA GLU A 207 -10.55 1.27 -2.02
C GLU A 207 -11.55 2.30 -1.49
N TYR A 208 -11.64 2.48 -0.16
CA TYR A 208 -12.55 3.45 0.47
C TYR A 208 -12.03 4.90 0.45
N PHE A 209 -10.76 5.10 0.20
CA PHE A 209 -10.17 6.43 0.16
C PHE A 209 -9.94 6.86 -1.28
N VAL A 210 -11.01 7.26 -1.94
CA VAL A 210 -11.03 7.90 -3.25
C VAL A 210 -11.67 9.27 -3.16
N TYR A 211 -11.16 10.22 -3.96
CA TYR A 211 -11.57 11.60 -3.95
C TYR A 211 -11.89 12.03 -5.39
N ASP A 212 -13.04 12.65 -5.60
CA ASP A 212 -13.42 13.22 -6.91
C ASP A 212 -13.45 12.18 -8.07
N THR A 213 -13.38 10.89 -7.76
CA THR A 213 -13.45 9.75 -8.67
C THR A 213 -14.11 8.55 -8.00
N GLU A 214 -14.33 7.48 -8.75
CA GLU A 214 -14.90 6.23 -8.24
C GLU A 214 -13.85 5.12 -8.26
N PHE A 215 -13.89 4.26 -7.25
CA PHE A 215 -13.09 3.06 -7.22
C PHE A 215 -13.72 1.97 -8.11
N THR A 216 -12.88 1.28 -8.86
CA THR A 216 -13.26 0.09 -9.61
C THR A 216 -12.21 -0.99 -9.36
N SER A 217 -12.63 -2.22 -9.04
CA SER A 217 -11.71 -3.36 -8.93
C SER A 217 -11.26 -3.82 -10.30
N ALA A 218 -9.99 -4.23 -10.42
CA ALA A 218 -9.48 -4.81 -11.67
C ALA A 218 -10.15 -6.15 -12.02
N ALA A 219 -10.75 -6.83 -11.05
CA ALA A 219 -11.37 -8.15 -11.26
C ALA A 219 -12.75 -8.12 -11.95
N VAL A 220 -13.39 -6.93 -12.11
CA VAL A 220 -14.76 -6.85 -12.69
C VAL A 220 -14.82 -7.00 -14.20
N PHE A 221 -13.68 -6.84 -14.88
CA PHE A 221 -13.65 -6.84 -16.34
C PHE A 221 -13.69 -8.28 -16.93
N PRO A 222 -14.23 -8.45 -18.15
CA PRO A 222 -14.26 -9.76 -18.79
C PRO A 222 -12.86 -10.40 -18.87
N GLY A 223 -12.78 -11.69 -18.51
CA GLY A 223 -11.54 -12.45 -18.51
C GLY A 223 -10.62 -12.20 -17.32
N MET A 224 -11.00 -11.34 -16.37
CA MET A 224 -10.19 -11.04 -15.20
C MET A 224 -10.55 -11.90 -13.98
N ALA A 225 -11.79 -12.35 -13.86
CA ALA A 225 -12.25 -13.13 -12.70
C ALA A 225 -11.43 -14.41 -12.46
N GLU A 226 -11.00 -15.09 -13.55
CA GLU A 226 -10.24 -16.34 -13.49
C GLU A 226 -8.73 -16.17 -13.33
N ARG A 227 -8.20 -14.94 -13.34
CA ARG A 227 -6.77 -14.63 -13.28
C ARG A 227 -6.39 -13.55 -12.28
N THR A 228 -7.35 -12.97 -11.56
CA THR A 228 -7.07 -11.91 -10.59
C THR A 228 -7.12 -12.45 -9.16
N ILE A 229 -6.11 -12.10 -8.37
CA ILE A 229 -6.12 -12.22 -6.91
C ILE A 229 -6.35 -10.82 -6.37
N VAL A 230 -7.52 -10.59 -5.77
CA VAL A 230 -7.85 -9.34 -5.08
C VAL A 230 -7.31 -9.42 -3.67
N ILE A 231 -6.48 -8.45 -3.31
CA ILE A 231 -5.91 -8.30 -1.98
C ILE A 231 -6.54 -7.10 -1.31
N ASN A 232 -7.03 -7.29 -0.10
CA ASN A 232 -7.59 -6.21 0.68
C ASN A 232 -7.44 -6.48 2.19
N GLY A 233 -7.95 -5.60 3.03
CA GLY A 233 -7.88 -5.75 4.47
C GLY A 233 -8.47 -4.58 5.23
N PHE A 234 -8.30 -4.64 6.54
CA PHE A 234 -8.96 -3.72 7.48
C PHE A 234 -8.00 -2.66 8.02
N SER A 235 -6.71 -2.75 7.66
CA SER A 235 -5.65 -1.91 8.21
C SER A 235 -5.91 -0.42 8.03
N LYS A 236 -6.41 -0.01 6.84
CA LYS A 236 -6.57 1.40 6.48
C LYS A 236 -7.98 1.90 6.74
N SER A 237 -8.96 1.28 6.11
CA SER A 237 -10.37 1.66 6.20
C SER A 237 -10.98 1.57 7.61
N HIS A 238 -10.44 0.68 8.45
CA HIS A 238 -10.98 0.42 9.79
C HIS A 238 -9.97 0.69 10.91
N CYS A 239 -8.84 1.37 10.62
CA CYS A 239 -7.80 1.70 11.59
C CYS A 239 -7.28 0.48 12.35
N MET A 240 -7.03 -0.62 11.64
CA MET A 240 -6.65 -1.91 12.20
C MET A 240 -5.21 -2.32 11.83
N THR A 241 -4.28 -1.38 11.73
CA THR A 241 -2.89 -1.67 11.31
C THR A 241 -2.20 -2.67 12.24
N GLY A 242 -2.35 -2.51 13.55
CA GLY A 242 -1.79 -3.38 14.58
C GLY A 242 -2.51 -4.71 14.77
N TRP A 243 -3.74 -4.87 14.28
CA TRP A 243 -4.52 -6.10 14.40
C TRP A 243 -4.03 -7.21 13.47
N ARG A 244 -3.29 -6.84 12.42
CA ARG A 244 -2.72 -7.78 11.45
C ARG A 244 -3.78 -8.68 10.81
N ILE A 245 -4.79 -8.10 10.16
CA ILE A 245 -5.88 -8.81 9.50
C ILE A 245 -6.15 -8.27 8.09
N GLY A 246 -6.26 -9.15 7.12
CA GLY A 246 -6.56 -8.89 5.71
C GLY A 246 -7.06 -10.15 5.04
N TYR A 247 -7.17 -10.15 3.73
CA TYR A 247 -7.61 -11.31 2.96
C TYR A 247 -7.13 -11.29 1.51
N ASP A 248 -7.09 -12.51 0.94
CA ASP A 248 -7.08 -12.76 -0.50
C ASP A 248 -8.47 -13.21 -0.94
N ALA A 249 -8.95 -12.73 -2.09
CA ALA A 249 -10.06 -13.30 -2.84
C ALA A 249 -9.54 -13.72 -4.22
N ALA A 250 -9.61 -15.01 -4.54
CA ALA A 250 -8.94 -15.57 -5.71
C ALA A 250 -9.76 -16.67 -6.40
N PRO A 251 -9.49 -16.97 -7.67
CA PRO A 251 -10.04 -18.15 -8.34
C PRO A 251 -9.82 -19.42 -7.52
N ALA A 252 -10.79 -20.32 -7.51
CA ALA A 252 -10.80 -21.50 -6.65
C ALA A 252 -9.50 -22.36 -6.68
N PRO A 253 -8.86 -22.60 -7.86
CA PRO A 253 -7.59 -23.32 -7.90
C PRO A 253 -6.46 -22.56 -7.17
N ILE A 254 -6.38 -21.23 -7.32
CA ILE A 254 -5.37 -20.39 -6.69
C ILE A 254 -5.63 -20.28 -5.19
N ALA A 255 -6.88 -20.04 -4.79
CA ALA A 255 -7.30 -19.98 -3.39
C ALA A 255 -6.92 -21.26 -2.62
N LYS A 256 -7.09 -22.43 -3.26
CA LYS A 256 -6.67 -23.71 -2.71
C LYS A 256 -5.16 -23.79 -2.45
N ILE A 257 -4.35 -23.26 -3.36
CA ILE A 257 -2.88 -23.23 -3.21
C ILE A 257 -2.47 -22.24 -2.12
N ILE A 258 -3.03 -21.02 -2.13
CA ILE A 258 -2.80 -20.02 -1.08
C ILE A 258 -3.12 -20.60 0.31
N GLY A 259 -4.26 -21.28 0.45
CA GLY A 259 -4.65 -21.92 1.71
C GLY A 259 -3.66 -23.01 2.17
N LYS A 260 -3.06 -23.77 1.24
CA LYS A 260 -2.01 -24.76 1.57
C LYS A 260 -0.72 -24.08 2.03
N ILE A 261 -0.27 -23.03 1.32
CA ILE A 261 0.93 -22.26 1.69
C ILE A 261 0.77 -21.68 3.07
N GLN A 262 -0.33 -20.98 3.32
CA GLN A 262 -0.62 -20.38 4.62
C GLN A 262 -0.70 -21.42 5.73
N GLY A 263 -1.32 -22.57 5.46
CA GLY A 263 -1.43 -23.66 6.43
C GLY A 263 -0.09 -24.21 6.90
N GLN A 264 0.95 -24.15 6.05
CA GLN A 264 2.31 -24.59 6.38
C GLN A 264 3.18 -23.45 6.94
N ALA A 265 2.91 -22.20 6.57
CA ALA A 265 3.73 -21.05 6.95
C ALA A 265 3.33 -20.49 8.32
N THR A 266 2.09 -20.02 8.45
CA THR A 266 1.61 -19.25 9.61
C THR A 266 0.36 -19.86 10.25
N HIS A 267 -0.21 -20.86 9.61
CA HIS A 267 -1.53 -21.44 9.92
C HIS A 267 -2.62 -20.39 9.65
N HIS A 268 -3.40 -19.95 10.63
CA HIS A 268 -4.43 -18.91 10.46
C HIS A 268 -4.01 -17.59 11.12
N PRO A 269 -4.56 -16.42 10.71
CA PRO A 269 -4.36 -15.18 11.43
C PRO A 269 -5.02 -15.25 12.83
N SER A 270 -4.65 -14.31 13.71
CA SER A 270 -5.22 -14.24 15.08
C SER A 270 -6.74 -14.40 15.07
N ASN A 271 -7.24 -15.33 15.89
CA ASN A 271 -8.66 -15.60 15.97
C ASN A 271 -9.45 -14.38 16.45
N VAL A 272 -8.91 -13.69 17.46
CA VAL A 272 -9.48 -12.44 17.99
C VAL A 272 -9.56 -11.38 16.90
N ALA A 273 -8.51 -11.23 16.07
CA ALA A 273 -8.51 -10.30 14.95
C ALA A 273 -9.53 -10.68 13.86
N GLN A 274 -9.81 -11.98 13.66
CA GLN A 274 -10.85 -12.42 12.72
C GLN A 274 -12.26 -12.04 13.20
N TYR A 275 -12.54 -12.15 14.49
CA TYR A 275 -13.83 -11.69 15.07
C TYR A 275 -13.92 -10.16 15.06
N ALA A 276 -12.82 -9.44 15.28
CA ALA A 276 -12.77 -8.00 15.10
C ALA A 276 -13.09 -7.58 13.65
N ALA A 277 -12.54 -8.31 12.66
CA ALA A 277 -12.83 -8.10 11.24
C ALA A 277 -14.31 -8.39 10.91
N LEU A 278 -14.91 -9.40 11.52
CA LEU A 278 -16.34 -9.66 11.39
C LEU A 278 -17.16 -8.49 11.97
N GLY A 279 -16.75 -7.93 13.11
CA GLY A 279 -17.33 -6.70 13.66
C GLY A 279 -17.22 -5.51 12.71
N ALA A 280 -16.06 -5.36 12.05
CA ALA A 280 -15.83 -4.31 11.05
C ALA A 280 -16.75 -4.44 9.82
N LEU A 281 -16.97 -5.66 9.33
CA LEU A 281 -17.85 -5.93 8.18
C LEU A 281 -19.33 -5.75 8.49
N ASN A 282 -19.72 -5.88 9.77
CA ASN A 282 -21.11 -5.75 10.22
C ASN A 282 -21.47 -4.33 10.71
N MET A 283 -20.49 -3.45 10.90
CA MET A 283 -20.76 -2.06 11.30
C MET A 283 -21.19 -1.20 10.11
N ASP A 284 -21.88 -0.10 10.38
CA ASP A 284 -22.12 0.91 9.37
C ASP A 284 -20.82 1.61 8.93
N LYS A 285 -20.85 2.28 7.79
CA LYS A 285 -19.67 2.93 7.21
C LYS A 285 -19.44 4.37 7.65
N SER A 286 -20.17 4.86 8.65
CA SER A 286 -20.08 6.25 9.11
C SER A 286 -18.66 6.65 9.50
N ASN A 287 -17.92 5.77 10.20
CA ASN A 287 -16.54 6.00 10.57
C ASN A 287 -15.61 6.08 9.34
N VAL A 288 -15.81 5.21 8.35
CA VAL A 288 -15.02 5.22 7.11
C VAL A 288 -15.27 6.50 6.32
N HIS A 289 -16.54 6.91 6.20
CA HIS A 289 -16.92 8.15 5.51
C HIS A 289 -16.39 9.39 6.24
N ALA A 290 -16.40 9.40 7.58
CA ALA A 290 -15.83 10.48 8.37
C ALA A 290 -14.30 10.62 8.15
N MET A 291 -13.58 9.50 8.12
CA MET A 291 -12.14 9.49 7.78
C MET A 291 -11.89 9.97 6.35
N GLN A 292 -12.67 9.49 5.37
CA GLN A 292 -12.56 9.92 3.99
C GLN A 292 -12.75 11.44 3.86
N ALA A 293 -13.75 12.00 4.55
CA ALA A 293 -14.00 13.44 4.58
C ALA A 293 -12.82 14.22 5.22
N ALA A 294 -12.27 13.71 6.32
CA ALA A 294 -11.10 14.32 6.96
C ALA A 294 -9.88 14.29 6.03
N PHE A 295 -9.60 13.15 5.38
CA PHE A 295 -8.49 13.05 4.44
C PHE A 295 -8.70 13.91 3.19
N ARG A 296 -9.93 14.07 2.69
CA ARG A 296 -10.24 15.01 1.61
C ARG A 296 -9.87 16.46 1.98
N LYS A 297 -10.20 16.87 3.20
CA LYS A 297 -9.84 18.21 3.73
C LYS A 297 -8.33 18.37 3.84
N ARG A 298 -7.65 17.38 4.43
CA ARG A 298 -6.19 17.39 4.62
C ARG A 298 -5.43 17.35 3.28
N ARG A 299 -5.94 16.59 2.31
CA ARG A 299 -5.44 16.59 0.93
C ARG A 299 -5.46 18.00 0.31
N ALA A 300 -6.59 18.69 0.41
CA ALA A 300 -6.71 20.06 -0.10
C ALA A 300 -5.72 21.01 0.58
N TYR A 301 -5.61 20.92 1.90
CA TYR A 301 -4.64 21.68 2.68
C TYR A 301 -3.18 21.41 2.24
N MET A 302 -2.81 20.16 2.08
CA MET A 302 -1.45 19.79 1.64
C MET A 302 -1.14 20.31 0.24
N LEU A 303 -2.09 20.26 -0.69
CA LEU A 303 -1.94 20.80 -2.04
C LEU A 303 -1.74 22.32 -2.03
N GLU A 304 -2.53 23.03 -1.24
CA GLU A 304 -2.39 24.48 -1.06
C GLU A 304 -1.01 24.82 -0.49
N ARG A 305 -0.62 24.14 0.62
CA ARG A 305 0.63 24.41 1.32
C ARG A 305 1.90 23.99 0.55
N THR A 306 1.78 23.13 -0.45
CA THR A 306 2.90 22.73 -1.34
C THR A 306 2.87 23.46 -2.69
N SER A 307 1.95 24.40 -2.86
CA SER A 307 1.79 25.18 -4.13
C SER A 307 2.98 26.08 -4.46
N PHE A 308 3.89 26.33 -3.52
CA PHE A 308 5.12 27.09 -3.74
C PHE A 308 6.19 26.30 -4.52
N LEU A 309 6.11 24.97 -4.57
CA LEU A 309 7.05 24.13 -5.29
C LEU A 309 7.11 24.54 -6.78
N LYS A 310 8.29 24.49 -7.40
CA LYS A 310 8.48 24.85 -8.80
C LYS A 310 7.69 23.91 -9.71
N THR A 311 7.92 22.62 -9.62
CA THR A 311 7.05 21.61 -10.22
C THR A 311 5.94 21.28 -9.22
N LYS A 312 4.68 21.48 -9.63
CA LYS A 312 3.52 21.27 -8.75
C LYS A 312 3.24 19.76 -8.57
N PRO A 313 2.94 19.32 -7.35
CA PRO A 313 2.51 17.95 -7.17
C PRO A 313 1.15 17.69 -7.86
N ARG A 314 0.97 16.47 -8.35
CA ARG A 314 -0.35 16.03 -8.81
C ARG A 314 -1.28 15.86 -7.61
N ALA A 315 -2.54 16.25 -7.79
CA ALA A 315 -3.55 16.02 -6.77
C ALA A 315 -3.80 14.51 -6.61
N PRO A 316 -3.58 13.93 -5.42
CA PRO A 316 -3.88 12.51 -5.21
C PRO A 316 -5.37 12.25 -5.41
N GLU A 317 -5.71 11.25 -6.20
CA GLU A 317 -7.10 10.84 -6.45
C GLU A 317 -7.60 9.84 -5.40
N GLY A 318 -6.67 9.22 -4.64
CA GLY A 318 -6.97 8.27 -3.59
C GLY A 318 -5.87 8.12 -2.54
N ALA A 319 -6.01 7.12 -1.67
CA ALA A 319 -5.17 6.86 -0.50
C ALA A 319 -5.07 8.10 0.43
N PHE A 320 -3.98 8.28 1.13
CA PHE A 320 -3.74 9.45 2.00
C PHE A 320 -2.27 9.90 1.93
N TYR A 321 -1.74 9.93 0.69
CA TYR A 321 -0.36 10.33 0.40
C TYR A 321 -0.32 11.45 -0.64
N LEU A 322 0.62 12.37 -0.45
CA LEU A 322 1.03 13.33 -1.46
C LEU A 322 2.45 12.96 -1.91
N PHE A 323 2.62 12.73 -3.20
CA PHE A 323 3.90 12.44 -3.82
C PHE A 323 4.39 13.70 -4.55
N ALA A 324 5.27 14.45 -3.87
CA ALA A 324 5.63 15.80 -4.26
C ALA A 324 6.99 15.85 -4.96
N PRO A 325 7.10 16.48 -6.14
CA PRO A 325 8.36 16.64 -6.85
C PRO A 325 9.33 17.53 -6.09
N VAL A 326 10.59 17.09 -5.96
CA VAL A 326 11.67 17.83 -5.32
C VAL A 326 12.95 17.87 -6.16
N SER A 327 12.98 17.24 -7.33
CA SER A 327 14.14 17.19 -8.21
C SER A 327 14.61 18.58 -8.70
N ASP A 328 13.74 19.58 -8.71
CA ASP A 328 14.10 20.98 -8.98
C ASP A 328 15.12 21.56 -7.98
N TYR A 329 15.32 20.90 -6.86
CA TYR A 329 16.23 21.33 -5.80
C TYR A 329 17.53 20.52 -5.77
N TYR A 330 17.70 19.55 -6.67
CA TYR A 330 18.95 18.80 -6.78
C TYR A 330 20.09 19.67 -7.29
N GLY A 331 21.29 19.44 -6.77
CA GLY A 331 22.45 20.29 -6.97
C GLY A 331 22.54 21.51 -6.04
N LYS A 332 21.43 21.86 -5.37
CA LYS A 332 21.42 22.93 -4.36
C LYS A 332 22.10 22.48 -3.08
N LYS A 333 22.49 23.44 -2.24
CA LYS A 333 23.18 23.22 -0.97
C LYS A 333 22.34 23.67 0.22
N THR A 334 22.41 22.93 1.29
CA THR A 334 21.92 23.37 2.59
C THR A 334 22.81 24.49 3.15
N PRO A 335 22.36 25.26 4.17
CA PRO A 335 23.15 26.32 4.79
C PRO A 335 24.51 25.87 5.33
N ASP A 336 24.64 24.60 5.76
CA ASP A 336 25.88 23.97 6.21
C ASP A 336 26.74 23.38 5.08
N GLY A 337 26.31 23.60 3.80
CA GLY A 337 27.07 23.26 2.60
C GLY A 337 26.88 21.84 2.05
N LYS A 338 25.98 21.03 2.62
CA LYS A 338 25.65 19.69 2.12
C LYS A 338 24.90 19.79 0.79
N VAL A 339 25.37 19.09 -0.23
CA VAL A 339 24.73 19.04 -1.55
C VAL A 339 23.57 18.05 -1.52
N ILE A 340 22.43 18.44 -2.08
CA ILE A 340 21.25 17.58 -2.28
C ILE A 340 21.41 16.88 -3.65
N ALA A 341 21.80 15.61 -3.65
CA ALA A 341 21.99 14.84 -4.89
C ALA A 341 20.74 14.05 -5.31
N GLY A 342 19.82 13.77 -4.38
CA GLY A 342 18.61 12.98 -4.62
C GLY A 342 17.61 13.09 -3.49
N SER A 343 16.51 12.34 -3.58
CA SER A 343 15.43 12.37 -2.57
C SER A 343 15.88 11.89 -1.20
N ILE A 344 16.87 10.99 -1.12
CA ILE A 344 17.43 10.49 0.15
C ILE A 344 18.17 11.63 0.88
N ASP A 345 19.04 12.36 0.18
CA ASP A 345 19.77 13.50 0.76
C ASP A 345 18.79 14.60 1.17
N PHE A 346 17.77 14.86 0.33
CA PHE A 346 16.73 15.83 0.63
C PHE A 346 16.00 15.49 1.94
N CYS A 347 15.52 14.25 2.10
CA CYS A 347 14.80 13.79 3.30
C CYS A 347 15.72 13.80 4.54
N SER A 348 16.97 13.37 4.39
CA SER A 348 17.94 13.37 5.49
C SER A 348 18.24 14.78 5.99
N ALA A 349 18.55 15.70 5.07
CA ALA A 349 18.83 17.10 5.39
C ALA A 349 17.61 17.80 6.02
N LEU A 350 16.41 17.53 5.51
CA LEU A 350 15.16 18.06 6.06
C LEU A 350 14.91 17.55 7.49
N LEU A 351 15.13 16.26 7.75
CA LEU A 351 15.00 15.69 9.09
C LEU A 351 16.03 16.27 10.06
N GLU A 352 17.29 16.34 9.66
CA GLU A 352 18.40 16.84 10.49
C GLU A 352 18.24 18.33 10.82
N SER A 353 17.89 19.16 9.84
CA SER A 353 17.86 20.64 10.01
C SER A 353 16.53 21.17 10.52
N LYS A 354 15.40 20.52 10.18
CA LYS A 354 14.05 21.02 10.51
C LYS A 354 13.22 20.06 11.35
N GLY A 355 13.71 18.85 11.65
CA GLY A 355 12.96 17.86 12.41
C GLY A 355 11.68 17.40 11.68
N LEU A 356 11.70 17.29 10.35
CA LEU A 356 10.57 16.77 9.56
C LEU A 356 10.98 15.46 8.87
N ALA A 357 10.35 14.36 9.27
CA ALA A 357 10.52 13.05 8.66
C ALA A 357 9.47 12.80 7.58
N ILE A 358 9.91 12.64 6.34
CA ILE A 358 9.14 12.23 5.17
C ILE A 358 9.89 11.13 4.44
N VAL A 359 9.27 10.47 3.46
CA VAL A 359 9.88 9.30 2.81
C VAL A 359 10.43 9.68 1.43
N PRO A 360 11.71 9.35 1.12
CA PRO A 360 12.30 9.61 -0.18
C PRO A 360 11.62 8.77 -1.27
N GLY A 361 11.42 9.37 -2.43
CA GLY A 361 10.82 8.73 -3.59
C GLY A 361 11.66 7.57 -4.15
N ALA A 362 12.99 7.62 -3.98
CA ALA A 362 13.88 6.52 -4.32
C ALA A 362 13.45 5.18 -3.69
N ALA A 363 12.84 5.21 -2.48
CA ALA A 363 12.28 4.03 -1.85
C ALA A 363 11.12 3.38 -2.64
N PHE A 364 10.48 4.14 -3.51
CA PHE A 364 9.32 3.73 -4.31
C PHE A 364 9.64 3.61 -5.81
N GLY A 365 10.94 3.70 -6.17
CA GLY A 365 11.39 3.61 -7.55
C GLY A 365 11.30 4.91 -8.36
N ASP A 366 11.09 6.05 -7.71
CA ASP A 366 11.11 7.37 -8.38
C ASP A 366 11.85 8.39 -7.49
N ASP A 367 13.13 8.61 -7.80
CA ASP A 367 13.98 9.52 -7.02
C ASP A 367 13.66 11.00 -7.23
N THR A 368 12.71 11.35 -8.10
CA THR A 368 12.37 12.77 -8.38
C THR A 368 11.43 13.39 -7.34
N CYS A 369 10.78 12.56 -6.53
CA CYS A 369 9.73 12.93 -5.60
C CYS A 369 10.06 12.58 -4.14
N VAL A 370 9.22 13.07 -3.23
CA VAL A 370 9.14 12.64 -1.82
C VAL A 370 7.70 12.37 -1.44
N ARG A 371 7.46 11.42 -0.52
CA ARG A 371 6.12 11.08 -0.05
C ARG A 371 5.82 11.69 1.31
N PHE A 372 4.72 12.42 1.39
CA PHE A 372 4.05 12.83 2.64
C PHE A 372 2.84 11.94 2.89
N SER A 373 2.65 11.49 4.13
CA SER A 373 1.35 10.98 4.58
C SER A 373 0.55 12.11 5.21
N TYR A 374 -0.67 12.35 4.72
CA TYR A 374 -1.57 13.31 5.38
C TYR A 374 -2.56 12.63 6.35
N ALA A 375 -2.31 11.37 6.69
CA ALA A 375 -2.96 10.69 7.81
C ALA A 375 -2.30 11.08 9.14
N ALA A 376 -2.32 12.36 9.46
CA ALA A 376 -1.76 12.96 10.66
C ALA A 376 -2.67 14.09 11.15
N SER A 377 -2.53 14.53 12.41
CA SER A 377 -3.34 15.62 12.94
C SER A 377 -3.16 16.93 12.15
N ASP A 378 -4.20 17.76 12.11
CA ASP A 378 -4.15 19.05 11.41
C ASP A 378 -3.00 19.93 11.94
N GLU A 379 -2.68 19.85 13.24
CA GLU A 379 -1.55 20.55 13.87
C GLU A 379 -0.19 20.06 13.32
N ASN A 380 -0.01 18.74 13.24
CA ASN A 380 1.23 18.15 12.72
C ASN A 380 1.39 18.45 11.23
N LEU A 381 0.31 18.47 10.46
CA LEU A 381 0.34 18.86 9.04
C LEU A 381 0.78 20.33 8.88
N ALA A 382 0.25 21.23 9.71
CA ALA A 382 0.65 22.64 9.68
C ALA A 382 2.13 22.81 9.98
N LYS A 383 2.62 22.22 11.10
CA LYS A 383 4.03 22.24 11.47
C LYS A 383 4.94 21.66 10.38
N ALA A 384 4.53 20.53 9.78
CA ALA A 384 5.27 19.89 8.71
C ALA A 384 5.39 20.79 7.48
N CYS A 385 4.30 21.44 7.06
CA CYS A 385 4.30 22.35 5.91
C CYS A 385 5.19 23.59 6.17
N ASP A 386 5.13 24.16 7.38
CA ASP A 386 5.98 25.31 7.75
C ASP A 386 7.48 24.92 7.69
N ARG A 387 7.84 23.75 8.23
CA ARG A 387 9.20 23.23 8.21
C ARG A 387 9.69 22.92 6.79
N PHE A 388 8.82 22.34 5.97
CA PHE A 388 9.13 22.01 4.58
C PHE A 388 9.36 23.28 3.75
N GLU A 389 8.49 24.27 3.85
CA GLU A 389 8.62 25.54 3.16
C GLU A 389 9.87 26.30 3.59
N ALA A 390 10.16 26.35 4.91
CA ALA A 390 11.37 26.98 5.44
C ALA A 390 12.64 26.29 4.92
N PHE A 391 12.66 24.95 4.89
CA PHE A 391 13.79 24.18 4.35
C PHE A 391 14.05 24.50 2.88
N VAL A 392 13.02 24.45 2.05
CA VAL A 392 13.16 24.71 0.61
C VAL A 392 13.63 26.12 0.32
N LYS A 393 13.19 27.12 1.09
CA LYS A 393 13.62 28.52 0.95
C LYS A 393 15.08 28.76 1.33
N GLU A 394 15.64 27.93 2.21
CA GLU A 394 17.04 28.03 2.67
C GLU A 394 18.04 27.35 1.72
N LEU A 395 17.57 26.52 0.77
CA LEU A 395 18.43 25.87 -0.22
C LEU A 395 19.02 26.88 -1.22
N GLN A 396 20.36 26.89 -1.31
CA GLN A 396 21.14 27.84 -2.14
C GLN A 396 21.53 27.23 -3.49
#